data_b5f387f2e70dd87ad2df6179639aa166
#
_entry.id   b5f387f2e70dd87ad2df6179639aa166
#
_cell.length_a   1.000
_cell.length_b   1.000
_cell.length_c   1.000
_cell.angle_alpha   90.00
_cell.angle_beta   90.00
_cell.angle_gamma   90.00
#
_symmetry.space_group_name_H-M   'P 1'
#
loop_
_entity.id
_entity.type
_entity.pdbx_description
1 polymer ?
#
loop_
_entity_poly.entity_id
_entity_poly.type
_entity_poly.pdbx_seq_one_letter_code
_entity_poly.pdbx_strand_id
1 'polypeptide(L)'
;EGANQIIFVDVDVLESEHEVNTARNEGFDIKQVETYPSILAFDSAGIRLGVRAGATLPKGTSEANKVLESFARLVSQRMTLQMFAASAKASGDMAKETQVLHLMLAQDLSILESDLVRLKEIDPEDPTGKRRRAEFQPFHPFVARATKDGQEGRGEQAITRLQTMLDEGVYTSEQQAWIHNAMGSVYRYWEGHDIEAEKQFLHAASVAPSSVPGIAGARLAEKLYPKSRTQ
;
A
#
# COMPACT_ATOMS: atom_id res chain seq x y z
N GLU A 1 -11.10 28.20 -20.17
CA GLU A 1 -10.50 28.02 -18.82
C GLU A 1 -11.47 27.15 -18.03
N GLY A 2 -11.38 25.82 -18.22
CA GLY A 2 -12.15 24.85 -17.45
C GLY A 2 -11.53 24.74 -16.06
N ALA A 3 -12.21 25.28 -15.06
CA ALA A 3 -11.88 25.02 -13.68
C ALA A 3 -11.98 23.49 -13.47
N ASN A 4 -10.88 22.84 -13.07
CA ASN A 4 -10.87 21.46 -12.66
C ASN A 4 -11.83 21.33 -11.47
N GLN A 5 -13.05 20.91 -11.71
CA GLN A 5 -13.99 20.62 -10.64
C GLN A 5 -13.64 19.26 -10.05
N ILE A 6 -13.29 19.24 -8.77
CA ILE A 6 -13.17 18.01 -8.01
C ILE A 6 -14.57 17.68 -7.50
N ILE A 7 -15.11 16.56 -7.94
CA ILE A 7 -16.42 16.04 -7.50
C ILE A 7 -16.13 15.03 -6.37
N PHE A 8 -16.67 15.28 -5.19
CA PHE A 8 -16.63 14.32 -4.10
C PHE A 8 -17.85 13.41 -4.21
N VAL A 9 -17.60 12.11 -4.28
CA VAL A 9 -18.65 11.09 -4.25
C VAL A 9 -18.56 10.39 -2.91
N ASP A 10 -19.64 10.40 -2.15
CA ASP A 10 -19.79 9.62 -0.93
C ASP A 10 -20.32 8.24 -1.30
N VAL A 11 -19.59 7.19 -1.00
CA VAL A 11 -20.01 5.81 -1.27
C VAL A 11 -20.07 5.09 0.07
N ASP A 12 -21.27 4.79 0.53
CA ASP A 12 -21.48 3.99 1.72
C ASP A 12 -21.30 2.49 1.40
N VAL A 13 -20.12 2.00 1.73
CA VAL A 13 -19.72 0.61 1.41
C VAL A 13 -20.24 -0.39 2.45
N LEU A 14 -20.72 0.10 3.60
CA LEU A 14 -21.22 -0.76 4.68
C LEU A 14 -22.71 -1.05 4.52
N GLU A 15 -23.46 -0.17 3.86
CA GLU A 15 -24.91 -0.30 3.74
C GLU A 15 -25.39 -0.86 2.40
N SER A 16 -24.61 -0.79 1.32
CA SER A 16 -25.06 -1.40 0.06
C SER A 16 -23.93 -1.87 -0.87
N GLU A 17 -23.85 -3.18 -1.10
CA GLU A 17 -23.12 -3.74 -2.25
C GLU A 17 -23.54 -3.08 -3.58
N HIS A 18 -24.75 -2.51 -3.64
CA HIS A 18 -25.29 -1.86 -4.81
C HIS A 18 -24.52 -0.59 -5.18
N GLU A 19 -24.20 0.29 -4.23
CA GLU A 19 -23.44 1.52 -4.50
C GLU A 19 -22.00 1.23 -4.90
N VAL A 20 -21.36 0.25 -4.27
CA VAL A 20 -20.03 -0.23 -4.65
C VAL A 20 -20.05 -0.78 -6.08
N ASN A 21 -21.04 -1.56 -6.44
CA ASN A 21 -21.17 -2.11 -7.78
C ASN A 21 -21.52 -1.03 -8.81
N THR A 22 -22.33 -0.04 -8.44
CA THR A 22 -22.64 1.12 -9.30
C THR A 22 -21.37 1.90 -9.59
N ALA A 23 -20.58 2.27 -8.59
CA ALA A 23 -19.33 2.99 -8.78
C ALA A 23 -18.34 2.19 -9.65
N ARG A 24 -18.25 0.85 -9.46
CA ARG A 24 -17.43 -0.02 -10.33
C ARG A 24 -17.94 -0.05 -11.77
N ASN A 25 -19.26 -0.12 -11.97
CA ASN A 25 -19.87 -0.13 -13.29
C ASN A 25 -19.73 1.21 -14.02
N GLU A 26 -19.65 2.31 -13.29
CA GLU A 26 -19.35 3.64 -13.82
C GLU A 26 -17.87 3.84 -14.13
N GLY A 27 -17.03 2.83 -13.91
CA GLY A 27 -15.62 2.83 -14.27
C GLY A 27 -14.68 3.38 -13.20
N PHE A 28 -15.18 3.70 -12.00
CA PHE A 28 -14.31 4.14 -10.90
C PHE A 28 -13.49 2.97 -10.34
N ASP A 29 -12.18 3.13 -10.30
CA ASP A 29 -11.28 2.16 -9.68
C ASP A 29 -11.33 2.26 -8.15
N ILE A 30 -12.35 1.64 -7.56
CA ILE A 30 -12.50 1.50 -6.10
C ILE A 30 -11.85 0.23 -5.55
N LYS A 31 -11.14 -0.53 -6.40
CA LYS A 31 -10.34 -1.66 -5.93
C LYS A 31 -9.27 -1.16 -4.96
N GLN A 32 -9.01 -1.93 -3.92
CA GLN A 32 -8.02 -1.60 -2.88
C GLN A 32 -8.42 -0.49 -1.89
N VAL A 33 -9.70 -0.19 -1.74
CA VAL A 33 -10.15 0.60 -0.58
C VAL A 33 -10.29 -0.36 0.61
N GLU A 34 -9.25 -0.43 1.42
CA GLU A 34 -9.11 -1.43 2.49
C GLU A 34 -9.43 -0.88 3.88
N THR A 35 -9.46 0.43 3.98
CA THR A 35 -9.76 1.14 5.23
C THR A 35 -10.88 2.12 5.04
N TYR A 36 -11.87 2.05 5.89
CA TYR A 36 -13.00 2.97 5.93
C TYR A 36 -12.94 3.82 7.21
N PRO A 37 -13.33 5.09 7.14
CA PRO A 37 -13.69 5.85 5.94
C PRO A 37 -12.47 6.23 5.10
N SER A 38 -12.64 6.36 3.78
CA SER A 38 -11.58 6.80 2.86
C SER A 38 -12.09 7.87 1.90
N ILE A 39 -11.23 8.83 1.56
CA ILE A 39 -11.50 9.84 0.54
C ILE A 39 -10.74 9.44 -0.72
N LEU A 40 -11.45 9.30 -1.83
CA LEU A 40 -10.92 8.95 -3.13
C LEU A 40 -11.01 10.16 -4.06
N ALA A 41 -10.01 10.36 -4.90
CA ALA A 41 -10.06 11.34 -5.97
C ALA A 41 -9.83 10.65 -7.31
N PHE A 42 -10.63 11.04 -8.30
CA PHE A 42 -10.56 10.53 -9.66
C PHE A 42 -10.43 11.70 -10.64
N ASP A 43 -9.83 11.45 -11.78
CA ASP A 43 -9.90 12.37 -12.92
C ASP A 43 -11.24 12.22 -13.68
N SER A 44 -11.42 13.02 -14.72
CA SER A 44 -12.62 12.98 -15.57
C SER A 44 -12.77 11.69 -16.38
N ALA A 45 -11.74 10.85 -16.45
CA ALA A 45 -11.75 9.55 -17.09
C ALA A 45 -12.00 8.40 -16.09
N GLY A 46 -12.26 8.72 -14.80
CA GLY A 46 -12.45 7.74 -13.74
C GLY A 46 -11.16 7.11 -13.22
N ILE A 47 -10.00 7.63 -13.63
CA ILE A 47 -8.71 7.13 -13.16
C ILE A 47 -8.43 7.71 -11.77
N ARG A 48 -8.10 6.85 -10.83
CA ARG A 48 -7.82 7.23 -9.45
C ARG A 48 -6.54 8.07 -9.34
N LEU A 49 -6.68 9.30 -8.85
CA LEU A 49 -5.57 10.24 -8.63
C LEU A 49 -4.97 10.10 -7.24
N GLY A 50 -5.74 9.66 -6.27
CA GLY A 50 -5.27 9.51 -4.91
C GLY A 50 -6.30 8.93 -3.96
N VAL A 51 -5.79 8.42 -2.83
CA VAL A 51 -6.59 7.90 -1.71
C VAL A 51 -6.05 8.51 -0.42
N ARG A 52 -6.93 8.93 0.45
CA ARG A 52 -6.62 9.21 1.85
C ARG A 52 -7.38 8.23 2.73
N ALA A 53 -6.70 7.17 3.12
CA ALA A 53 -7.25 6.10 3.94
C ALA A 53 -7.41 6.53 5.40
N GLY A 54 -8.45 6.02 6.08
CA GLY A 54 -8.72 6.32 7.49
C GLY A 54 -9.07 7.79 7.76
N ALA A 55 -9.49 8.54 6.73
CA ALA A 55 -9.85 9.94 6.87
C ALA A 55 -11.20 10.08 7.57
N THR A 56 -11.18 10.17 8.88
CA THR A 56 -12.38 10.57 9.63
C THR A 56 -12.64 12.04 9.38
N LEU A 57 -13.74 12.36 8.72
CA LEU A 57 -14.17 13.75 8.62
C LEU A 57 -14.63 14.24 9.99
N PRO A 58 -14.15 15.38 10.48
CA PRO A 58 -14.62 15.97 11.72
C PRO A 58 -16.13 16.24 11.64
N LYS A 59 -16.82 16.11 12.78
CA LYS A 59 -18.28 16.33 12.86
C LYS A 59 -18.74 17.77 12.59
N GLY A 60 -17.82 18.73 12.45
CA GLY A 60 -18.14 20.13 12.14
C GLY A 60 -17.89 20.45 10.66
N THR A 61 -18.87 21.09 10.01
CA THR A 61 -18.77 21.48 8.58
C THR A 61 -17.51 22.29 8.23
N SER A 62 -17.08 23.19 9.11
CA SER A 62 -15.89 24.03 8.89
C SER A 62 -14.59 23.21 8.89
N GLU A 63 -14.46 22.24 9.80
CA GLU A 63 -13.26 21.41 9.91
C GLU A 63 -13.25 20.34 8.82
N ALA A 64 -14.39 19.77 8.48
CA ALA A 64 -14.51 18.85 7.35
C ALA A 64 -14.11 19.52 6.04
N ASN A 65 -14.56 20.75 5.81
CA ASN A 65 -14.18 21.54 4.62
C ASN A 65 -12.66 21.75 4.54
N LYS A 66 -11.98 22.07 5.65
CA LYS A 66 -10.51 22.20 5.68
C LYS A 66 -9.80 20.92 5.28
N VAL A 67 -10.30 19.76 5.71
CA VAL A 67 -9.76 18.45 5.33
C VAL A 67 -9.94 18.22 3.83
N LEU A 68 -11.13 18.49 3.30
CA LEU A 68 -11.43 18.36 1.88
C LEU A 68 -10.62 19.33 1.02
N GLU A 69 -10.49 20.58 1.43
CA GLU A 69 -9.65 21.57 0.74
C GLU A 69 -8.17 21.17 0.72
N SER A 70 -7.67 20.66 1.86
CA SER A 70 -6.30 20.15 1.95
C SER A 70 -6.08 18.96 1.01
N PHE A 71 -7.02 18.04 0.95
CA PHE A 71 -6.98 16.89 0.04
C PHE A 71 -7.07 17.33 -1.43
N ALA A 72 -7.99 18.25 -1.76
CA ALA A 72 -8.12 18.82 -3.09
C ALA A 72 -6.83 19.49 -3.57
N ARG A 73 -6.12 20.18 -2.68
CA ARG A 73 -4.81 20.79 -2.98
C ARG A 73 -3.76 19.73 -3.31
N LEU A 74 -3.70 18.65 -2.52
CA LEU A 74 -2.78 17.53 -2.79
C LEU A 74 -3.07 16.88 -4.14
N VAL A 75 -4.35 16.68 -4.46
CA VAL A 75 -4.78 16.12 -5.76
C VAL A 75 -4.38 17.03 -6.90
N SER A 76 -4.59 18.35 -6.79
CA SER A 76 -4.17 19.32 -7.81
C SER A 76 -2.66 19.32 -8.03
N GLN A 77 -1.88 19.21 -6.95
CA GLN A 77 -0.42 19.06 -7.04
C GLN A 77 -0.04 17.75 -7.73
N ARG A 78 -0.73 16.64 -7.44
CA ARG A 78 -0.53 15.35 -8.10
C ARG A 78 -0.77 15.45 -9.60
N MET A 79 -1.87 16.07 -10.03
CA MET A 79 -2.18 16.27 -11.45
C MET A 79 -1.07 17.08 -12.15
N THR A 80 -0.57 18.13 -11.51
CA THR A 80 0.55 18.91 -12.04
C THR A 80 1.81 18.08 -12.20
N LEU A 81 2.15 17.25 -11.22
CA LEU A 81 3.30 16.36 -11.29
C LEU A 81 3.12 15.30 -12.38
N GLN A 82 1.92 14.74 -12.55
CA GLN A 82 1.63 13.80 -13.64
C GLN A 82 1.84 14.43 -15.02
N MET A 83 1.41 15.68 -15.21
CA MET A 83 1.67 16.41 -16.45
C MET A 83 3.18 16.60 -16.70
N PHE A 84 3.95 16.92 -15.66
CA PHE A 84 5.41 17.03 -15.78
C PHE A 84 6.08 15.69 -16.08
N ALA A 85 5.65 14.60 -15.43
CA ALA A 85 6.15 13.26 -15.72
C ALA A 85 5.86 12.87 -17.17
N ALA A 86 4.63 13.09 -17.65
CA ALA A 86 4.24 12.82 -19.03
C ALA A 86 5.06 13.63 -20.04
N SER A 87 5.29 14.94 -19.75
CA SER A 87 6.12 15.80 -20.59
C SER A 87 7.59 15.34 -20.62
N ALA A 88 8.16 14.98 -19.47
CA ALA A 88 9.53 14.47 -19.38
C ALA A 88 9.68 13.14 -20.13
N LYS A 89 8.70 12.22 -20.00
CA LYS A 89 8.64 10.96 -20.75
C LYS A 89 8.59 11.21 -22.25
N ALA A 90 7.74 12.13 -22.70
CA ALA A 90 7.60 12.46 -24.14
C ALA A 90 8.88 13.06 -24.73
N SER A 91 9.64 13.83 -23.94
CA SER A 91 10.95 14.41 -24.35
C SER A 91 12.13 13.43 -24.20
N GLY A 92 11.94 12.26 -23.60
CA GLY A 92 13.02 11.30 -23.32
C GLY A 92 13.93 11.71 -22.15
N ASP A 93 13.54 12.70 -21.36
CA ASP A 93 14.29 13.17 -20.18
C ASP A 93 14.04 12.26 -18.98
N MET A 94 14.71 11.10 -18.97
CA MET A 94 14.56 10.12 -17.90
C MET A 94 14.94 10.66 -16.52
N ALA A 95 15.94 11.53 -16.43
CA ALA A 95 16.36 12.09 -15.15
C ALA A 95 15.26 12.95 -14.51
N LYS A 96 14.64 13.80 -15.33
CA LYS A 96 13.52 14.64 -14.91
C LYS A 96 12.27 13.80 -14.61
N GLU A 97 11.98 12.80 -15.43
CA GLU A 97 10.87 11.86 -15.21
C GLU A 97 11.04 11.16 -13.86
N THR A 98 12.21 10.59 -13.58
CA THR A 98 12.55 9.96 -12.30
C THR A 98 12.35 10.91 -11.13
N GLN A 99 12.88 12.13 -11.23
CA GLN A 99 12.73 13.14 -10.17
C GLN A 99 11.26 13.46 -9.88
N VAL A 100 10.44 13.64 -10.91
CA VAL A 100 9.02 13.94 -10.76
C VAL A 100 8.26 12.77 -10.14
N LEU A 101 8.51 11.55 -10.60
CA LEU A 101 7.89 10.36 -10.04
C LEU A 101 8.28 10.17 -8.56
N HIS A 102 9.53 10.44 -8.17
CA HIS A 102 9.94 10.43 -6.76
C HIS A 102 9.26 11.53 -5.92
N LEU A 103 8.95 12.70 -6.51
CA LEU A 103 8.15 13.71 -5.83
C LEU A 103 6.70 13.25 -5.61
N MET A 104 6.14 12.50 -6.58
CA MET A 104 4.82 11.90 -6.43
C MET A 104 4.78 10.85 -5.32
N LEU A 105 5.84 10.04 -5.16
CA LEU A 105 5.99 9.11 -4.05
C LEU A 105 6.06 9.79 -2.67
N ALA A 106 6.55 11.00 -2.63
CA ALA A 106 6.68 11.75 -1.38
C ALA A 106 5.36 12.40 -0.92
N GLN A 107 4.32 12.41 -1.76
CA GLN A 107 3.01 12.93 -1.39
C GLN A 107 2.24 11.92 -0.53
N ASP A 108 1.40 12.45 0.37
CA ASP A 108 0.48 11.64 1.18
C ASP A 108 -0.76 11.20 0.35
N LEU A 109 -0.49 10.61 -0.80
CA LEU A 109 -1.47 10.04 -1.73
C LEU A 109 -0.90 8.74 -2.29
N SER A 110 -1.76 7.75 -2.52
CA SER A 110 -1.35 6.52 -3.22
C SER A 110 -0.80 6.85 -4.61
N ILE A 111 0.24 6.13 -4.99
CA ILE A 111 0.79 6.21 -6.34
C ILE A 111 0.07 5.20 -7.24
N LEU A 112 -0.02 5.50 -8.53
CA LEU A 112 -0.55 4.56 -9.51
C LEU A 112 0.46 3.43 -9.74
N GLU A 113 -0.05 2.23 -9.94
CA GLU A 113 0.79 1.06 -10.26
C GLU A 113 1.63 1.29 -11.52
N SER A 114 1.06 1.95 -12.54
CA SER A 114 1.78 2.33 -13.76
C SER A 114 3.00 3.21 -13.50
N ASP A 115 2.93 4.10 -12.51
CA ASP A 115 4.04 4.99 -12.15
C ASP A 115 5.14 4.20 -11.40
N LEU A 116 4.76 3.23 -10.58
CA LEU A 116 5.70 2.32 -9.91
C LEU A 116 6.43 1.41 -10.91
N VAL A 117 5.69 0.84 -11.86
CA VAL A 117 6.27 0.05 -12.97
C VAL A 117 7.26 0.90 -13.76
N ARG A 118 6.87 2.13 -14.09
CA ARG A 118 7.74 3.05 -14.84
C ARG A 118 8.99 3.43 -14.05
N LEU A 119 8.88 3.70 -12.76
CA LEU A 119 10.05 3.95 -11.90
C LEU A 119 10.99 2.74 -11.85
N LYS A 120 10.45 1.52 -11.81
CA LYS A 120 11.27 0.31 -11.84
C LYS A 120 12.08 0.17 -13.13
N GLU A 121 11.53 0.64 -14.26
CA GLU A 121 12.23 0.64 -15.55
C GLU A 121 13.37 1.68 -15.60
N ILE A 122 13.12 2.92 -15.13
CA ILE A 122 14.05 4.05 -15.30
C ILE A 122 14.97 4.29 -14.11
N ASP A 123 14.63 3.76 -12.93
CA ASP A 123 15.43 3.80 -11.70
C ASP A 123 15.42 2.43 -11.01
N PRO A 124 16.00 1.38 -11.64
CA PRO A 124 15.96 0.01 -11.14
C PRO A 124 16.66 -0.14 -9.77
N GLU A 125 17.73 0.60 -9.54
CA GLU A 125 18.53 0.54 -8.32
C GLU A 125 17.81 1.12 -7.10
N ASP A 126 16.88 2.07 -7.31
CA ASP A 126 16.13 2.76 -6.26
C ASP A 126 17.02 3.11 -5.04
N PRO A 127 18.06 3.94 -5.21
CA PRO A 127 19.07 4.18 -4.17
C PRO A 127 18.47 4.80 -2.90
N THR A 128 17.30 5.41 -3.02
CA THR A 128 16.57 6.02 -1.89
C THR A 128 15.64 5.04 -1.18
N GLY A 129 15.33 3.90 -1.78
CA GLY A 129 14.34 2.93 -1.31
C GLY A 129 12.89 3.45 -1.31
N LYS A 130 12.64 4.60 -1.95
CA LYS A 130 11.30 5.22 -1.96
C LYS A 130 10.30 4.43 -2.77
N ARG A 131 10.71 3.94 -3.96
CA ARG A 131 9.85 3.11 -4.81
C ARG A 131 9.47 1.82 -4.08
N ARG A 132 10.43 1.10 -3.53
CA ARG A 132 10.19 -0.14 -2.78
C ARG A 132 9.24 0.07 -1.60
N ARG A 133 9.37 1.19 -0.86
CA ARG A 133 8.41 1.53 0.19
C ARG A 133 7.01 1.77 -0.35
N ALA A 134 6.87 2.45 -1.48
CA ALA A 134 5.58 2.74 -2.09
C ALA A 134 4.92 1.47 -2.66
N GLU A 135 5.70 0.58 -3.27
CA GLU A 135 5.22 -0.75 -3.70
C GLU A 135 4.66 -1.55 -2.52
N PHE A 136 5.22 -1.35 -1.34
CA PHE A 136 4.80 -2.01 -0.12
C PHE A 136 3.64 -1.32 0.61
N GLN A 137 3.44 -0.03 0.40
CA GLN A 137 2.40 0.74 1.10
C GLN A 137 1.00 0.11 1.05
N PRO A 138 0.53 -0.50 -0.06
CA PRO A 138 -0.74 -1.22 -0.11
C PRO A 138 -0.83 -2.44 0.83
N PHE A 139 0.31 -3.03 1.21
CA PHE A 139 0.38 -4.21 2.08
C PHE A 139 0.45 -3.88 3.56
N HIS A 140 0.86 -2.65 3.91
CA HIS A 140 1.02 -2.26 5.30
C HIS A 140 -0.25 -2.41 6.14
N PRO A 141 -1.44 -2.00 5.68
CA PRO A 141 -2.68 -2.21 6.41
C PRO A 141 -3.01 -3.68 6.65
N PHE A 142 -2.76 -4.56 5.66
CA PHE A 142 -2.96 -6.00 5.81
C PHE A 142 -2.05 -6.61 6.86
N VAL A 143 -0.77 -6.27 6.80
CA VAL A 143 0.22 -6.74 7.78
C VAL A 143 -0.15 -6.25 9.18
N ALA A 144 -0.49 -4.98 9.32
CA ALA A 144 -0.89 -4.39 10.59
C ALA A 144 -2.17 -5.05 11.14
N ARG A 145 -3.18 -5.26 10.30
CA ARG A 145 -4.43 -5.94 10.67
C ARG A 145 -4.19 -7.38 11.07
N ALA A 146 -3.40 -8.12 10.29
CA ALA A 146 -3.07 -9.50 10.60
C ALA A 146 -2.34 -9.62 11.94
N THR A 147 -1.37 -8.74 12.21
CA THR A 147 -0.65 -8.70 13.49
C THR A 147 -1.61 -8.39 14.64
N LYS A 148 -2.53 -7.43 14.46
CA LYS A 148 -3.55 -7.10 15.45
C LYS A 148 -4.50 -8.28 15.70
N ASP A 149 -4.94 -8.98 14.65
CA ASP A 149 -5.77 -10.18 14.77
C ASP A 149 -5.06 -11.28 15.58
N GLY A 150 -3.74 -11.45 15.37
CA GLY A 150 -2.92 -12.36 16.20
C GLY A 150 -2.90 -11.96 17.67
N GLN A 151 -2.69 -10.67 17.96
CA GLN A 151 -2.69 -10.12 19.33
C GLN A 151 -4.05 -10.27 20.04
N GLU A 152 -5.15 -10.21 19.29
CA GLU A 152 -6.52 -10.31 19.79
C GLU A 152 -7.06 -11.76 19.82
N GLY A 153 -6.21 -12.76 19.61
CA GLY A 153 -6.57 -14.18 19.65
C GLY A 153 -7.27 -14.70 18.40
N ARG A 154 -7.27 -13.97 17.30
CA ARG A 154 -7.81 -14.39 15.99
C ARG A 154 -6.73 -14.88 15.03
N GLY A 155 -5.69 -15.51 15.57
CA GLY A 155 -4.51 -15.92 14.80
C GLY A 155 -4.83 -16.86 13.64
N GLU A 156 -5.69 -17.86 13.84
CA GLU A 156 -6.07 -18.82 12.80
C GLU A 156 -6.71 -18.12 11.58
N GLN A 157 -7.64 -17.19 11.82
CA GLN A 157 -8.31 -16.45 10.74
C GLN A 157 -7.32 -15.55 9.98
N ALA A 158 -6.37 -14.93 10.70
CA ALA A 158 -5.35 -14.11 10.09
C ALA A 158 -4.41 -14.94 9.20
N ILE A 159 -3.95 -16.10 9.68
CA ILE A 159 -3.09 -17.02 8.92
C ILE A 159 -3.83 -17.53 7.68
N THR A 160 -5.08 -17.96 7.81
CA THR A 160 -5.88 -18.43 6.66
C THR A 160 -5.97 -17.36 5.58
N ARG A 161 -6.22 -16.11 5.96
CA ARG A 161 -6.30 -14.98 5.01
C ARG A 161 -4.97 -14.71 4.30
N LEU A 162 -3.87 -14.69 5.06
CA LEU A 162 -2.53 -14.47 4.51
C LEU A 162 -2.10 -15.62 3.60
N GLN A 163 -2.46 -16.86 3.94
CA GLN A 163 -2.21 -18.03 3.10
C GLN A 163 -2.99 -17.94 1.79
N THR A 164 -4.28 -17.57 1.84
CA THR A 164 -5.09 -17.35 0.64
C THR A 164 -4.43 -16.33 -0.31
N MET A 165 -3.87 -15.24 0.23
CA MET A 165 -3.12 -14.27 -0.58
C MET A 165 -1.92 -14.93 -1.28
N LEU A 166 -1.12 -15.74 -0.58
CA LEU A 166 0.01 -16.43 -1.21
C LEU A 166 -0.44 -17.40 -2.30
N ASP A 167 -1.55 -18.09 -2.08
CA ASP A 167 -2.12 -19.09 -3.01
C ASP A 167 -2.66 -18.45 -4.30
N GLU A 168 -3.00 -17.16 -4.29
CA GLU A 168 -3.39 -16.40 -5.48
C GLU A 168 -2.24 -16.32 -6.51
N GLY A 169 -0.99 -16.44 -6.09
CA GLY A 169 0.17 -16.52 -6.96
C GLY A 169 0.50 -15.24 -7.77
N VAL A 170 -0.14 -14.11 -7.43
CA VAL A 170 0.00 -12.83 -8.17
C VAL A 170 1.04 -11.89 -7.56
N TYR A 171 1.57 -12.25 -6.39
CA TYR A 171 2.48 -11.38 -5.63
C TYR A 171 3.94 -11.57 -6.03
N THR A 172 4.68 -10.46 -6.09
CA THR A 172 6.13 -10.48 -6.30
C THR A 172 6.85 -11.15 -5.13
N SER A 173 8.09 -11.60 -5.33
CA SER A 173 8.90 -12.20 -4.25
C SER A 173 9.03 -11.27 -3.03
N GLU A 174 9.17 -9.97 -3.24
CA GLU A 174 9.22 -8.99 -2.14
C GLU A 174 7.89 -8.90 -1.38
N GLN A 175 6.77 -8.90 -2.10
CA GLN A 175 5.44 -8.90 -1.50
C GLN A 175 5.17 -10.20 -0.73
N GLN A 176 5.55 -11.35 -1.30
CA GLN A 176 5.48 -12.64 -0.59
C GLN A 176 6.29 -12.63 0.70
N ALA A 177 7.50 -12.05 0.68
CA ALA A 177 8.32 -11.90 1.88
C ALA A 177 7.63 -11.05 2.96
N TRP A 178 6.90 -10.00 2.59
CA TRP A 178 6.08 -9.24 3.54
C TRP A 178 4.92 -10.05 4.10
N ILE A 179 4.22 -10.85 3.27
CA ILE A 179 3.14 -11.74 3.72
C ILE A 179 3.69 -12.76 4.71
N HIS A 180 4.84 -13.37 4.43
CA HIS A 180 5.49 -14.29 5.35
C HIS A 180 5.90 -13.62 6.67
N ASN A 181 6.41 -12.38 6.64
CA ASN A 181 6.69 -11.62 7.86
C ASN A 181 5.42 -11.33 8.67
N ALA A 182 4.30 -11.08 8.01
CA ALA A 182 3.01 -10.91 8.67
C ALA A 182 2.57 -12.21 9.35
N MET A 183 2.66 -13.36 8.65
CA MET A 183 2.35 -14.67 9.22
C MET A 183 3.25 -14.98 10.43
N GLY A 184 4.55 -14.74 10.32
CA GLY A 184 5.48 -14.89 11.43
C GLY A 184 5.13 -14.02 12.63
N SER A 185 4.68 -12.78 12.38
CA SER A 185 4.22 -11.89 13.44
C SER A 185 2.93 -12.37 14.10
N VAL A 186 1.99 -12.93 13.35
CA VAL A 186 0.77 -13.55 13.91
C VAL A 186 1.14 -14.73 14.81
N TYR A 187 1.94 -15.67 14.32
CA TYR A 187 2.37 -16.85 15.08
C TYR A 187 3.12 -16.47 16.35
N ARG A 188 3.91 -15.41 16.33
CA ARG A 188 4.63 -14.92 17.52
C ARG A 188 3.71 -14.51 18.67
N TYR A 189 2.50 -14.04 18.37
CA TYR A 189 1.50 -13.68 19.38
C TYR A 189 0.55 -14.84 19.72
N TRP A 190 0.69 -15.95 19.02
CA TRP A 190 -0.12 -17.14 19.23
C TRP A 190 0.69 -18.13 20.06
N GLU A 191 0.28 -18.36 21.29
CA GLU A 191 0.99 -19.18 22.25
C GLU A 191 1.29 -20.59 21.69
N GLY A 192 2.53 -21.04 21.85
CA GLY A 192 3.00 -22.34 21.37
C GLY A 192 3.38 -22.43 19.89
N HIS A 193 3.37 -21.31 19.14
CA HIS A 193 3.66 -21.29 17.71
C HIS A 193 5.00 -20.60 17.34
N ASP A 194 5.95 -20.56 18.26
CA ASP A 194 7.27 -19.91 18.03
C ASP A 194 8.05 -20.55 16.87
N ILE A 195 7.92 -21.88 16.67
CA ILE A 195 8.58 -22.59 15.59
C ILE A 195 7.99 -22.19 14.23
N GLU A 196 6.67 -22.06 14.15
CA GLU A 196 5.96 -21.59 12.97
C GLU A 196 6.34 -20.13 12.67
N ALA A 197 6.46 -19.28 13.70
CA ALA A 197 6.92 -17.91 13.56
C ALA A 197 8.32 -17.84 12.93
N GLU A 198 9.28 -18.61 13.47
CA GLU A 198 10.63 -18.70 12.91
C GLU A 198 10.63 -19.16 11.45
N LYS A 199 9.90 -20.22 11.13
CA LYS A 199 9.77 -20.73 9.76
C LYS A 199 9.29 -19.65 8.80
N GLN A 200 8.28 -18.89 9.17
CA GLN A 200 7.75 -17.84 8.31
C GLN A 200 8.75 -16.70 8.10
N PHE A 201 9.46 -16.28 9.15
CA PHE A 201 10.51 -15.26 9.02
C PHE A 201 11.69 -15.74 8.16
N LEU A 202 12.10 -17.01 8.28
CA LEU A 202 13.12 -17.60 7.41
C LEU A 202 12.63 -17.73 5.97
N HIS A 203 11.33 -18.04 5.74
CA HIS A 203 10.73 -18.03 4.41
C HIS A 203 10.79 -16.64 3.78
N ALA A 204 10.42 -15.59 4.52
CA ALA A 204 10.57 -14.20 4.05
C ALA A 204 12.01 -13.90 3.61
N ALA A 205 12.99 -14.32 4.40
CA ALA A 205 14.40 -14.15 4.09
C ALA A 205 14.84 -14.93 2.83
N SER A 206 14.29 -16.13 2.61
CA SER A 206 14.65 -16.98 1.47
C SER A 206 14.02 -16.53 0.16
N VAL A 207 12.77 -16.06 0.20
CA VAL A 207 12.01 -15.64 -1.01
C VAL A 207 12.56 -14.37 -1.63
N ALA A 208 13.03 -13.42 -0.80
CA ALA A 208 13.54 -12.14 -1.27
C ALA A 208 14.74 -11.66 -0.42
N PRO A 209 15.90 -12.35 -0.44
CA PRO A 209 16.99 -12.17 0.53
C PRO A 209 17.59 -10.77 0.54
N SER A 210 17.60 -10.07 -0.58
CA SER A 210 18.16 -8.72 -0.72
C SER A 210 17.13 -7.60 -0.53
N SER A 211 15.86 -7.95 -0.33
CA SER A 211 14.80 -6.98 -0.13
C SER A 211 14.70 -6.54 1.33
N VAL A 212 14.01 -5.40 1.54
CA VAL A 212 13.72 -4.90 2.89
C VAL A 212 13.00 -5.96 3.75
N PRO A 213 11.92 -6.62 3.27
CA PRO A 213 11.25 -7.65 4.06
C PRO A 213 12.10 -8.90 4.27
N GLY A 214 12.90 -9.32 3.31
CA GLY A 214 13.79 -10.47 3.46
C GLY A 214 14.84 -10.24 4.56
N ILE A 215 15.50 -9.07 4.55
CA ILE A 215 16.44 -8.66 5.59
C ILE A 215 15.73 -8.57 6.95
N ALA A 216 14.52 -8.02 6.99
CA ALA A 216 13.72 -7.93 8.20
C ALA A 216 13.37 -9.32 8.74
N GLY A 217 12.94 -10.25 7.87
CA GLY A 217 12.66 -11.64 8.22
C GLY A 217 13.86 -12.35 8.85
N ALA A 218 15.04 -12.23 8.22
CA ALA A 218 16.28 -12.81 8.80
C ALA A 218 16.55 -12.28 10.22
N ARG A 219 16.44 -10.97 10.44
CA ARG A 219 16.64 -10.34 11.75
C ARG A 219 15.57 -10.77 12.77
N LEU A 220 14.34 -10.95 12.36
CA LEU A 220 13.25 -11.38 13.24
C LEU A 220 13.43 -12.84 13.66
N ALA A 221 13.84 -13.73 12.75
CA ALA A 221 14.17 -15.12 13.05
C ALA A 221 15.35 -15.19 14.04
N GLU A 222 16.41 -14.41 13.83
CA GLU A 222 17.55 -14.36 14.73
C GLU A 222 17.17 -13.86 16.15
N LYS A 223 16.23 -12.95 16.27
CA LYS A 223 15.74 -12.45 17.56
C LYS A 223 14.91 -13.47 18.34
N LEU A 224 14.17 -14.34 17.65
CA LEU A 224 13.42 -15.39 18.31
C LEU A 224 14.32 -16.47 18.91
N TYR A 225 15.41 -16.78 18.21
CA TYR A 225 16.39 -17.78 18.66
C TYR A 225 17.81 -17.20 18.56
N PRO A 226 18.22 -16.35 19.52
CA PRO A 226 19.59 -15.86 19.55
C PRO A 226 20.56 -17.04 19.59
N LYS A 227 21.66 -16.94 18.86
CA LYS A 227 22.68 -17.99 18.56
C LYS A 227 23.32 -18.71 19.77
N SER A 228 22.62 -18.89 20.87
CA SER A 228 23.03 -19.74 21.99
C SER A 228 23.00 -21.25 21.67
N ARG A 229 22.70 -21.63 20.41
CA ARG A 229 22.68 -23.03 19.94
C ARG A 229 24.01 -23.53 19.36
N THR A 230 25.07 -22.77 19.44
CA THR A 230 26.42 -23.24 19.09
C THR A 230 27.24 -23.45 20.38
N GLN A 231 26.95 -24.49 21.10
CA GLN A 231 27.93 -25.21 21.96
C GLN A 231 27.64 -26.71 21.80
#